data_c2468162a8769ed6351ad12632e4abd7
#
_entry.id   c2468162a8769ed6351ad12632e4abd7
#
_cell.length_a   1.000
_cell.length_b   1.000
_cell.length_c   1.000
_cell.angle_alpha   90.00
_cell.angle_beta   90.00
_cell.angle_gamma   90.00
#
_symmetry.space_group_name_H-M   'P 1'
#
loop_
_entity.id
_entity.type
_entity.pdbx_description
1 polymer ?
#
loop_
_entity_poly.entity_id
_entity_poly.type
_entity_poly.pdbx_seq_one_letter_code
_entity_poly.pdbx_strand_id
1 'polypeptide(L)'
;ELELPEHLEDISSTKIRENIDMNRDISNLIDPSVQEYIYYNGLYLREPEYKPIIRARAIVFEEPGEPDEALLSEISESVLRDEEHRAQIMESIRAAGDNLLLLRNTVEDNRLVGVARFRYLAPDELFAVLKKVDLADLVRRHTSGEILLISGIHVEKEPAIYDAEQLLLAEVIARSFAWKCGYAIFFPYEGVCPKRVSSA
;
A
#
# COMPACT_ATOMS: atom_id res chain seq x y z
N GLU A 1 28.53 27.14 38.81
CA GLU A 1 28.19 27.27 37.39
C GLU A 1 27.92 25.86 36.89
N LEU A 2 26.72 25.63 36.35
CA LEU A 2 26.38 24.38 35.69
C LEU A 2 26.89 24.51 34.26
N GLU A 3 27.97 23.81 33.93
CA GLU A 3 28.43 23.69 32.56
C GLU A 3 27.55 22.66 31.82
N LEU A 4 26.93 23.09 30.76
CA LEU A 4 26.22 22.16 29.85
C LEU A 4 27.22 21.32 29.06
N PRO A 5 26.95 20.02 28.78
CA PRO A 5 27.76 19.24 27.87
C PRO A 5 27.87 19.93 26.50
N GLU A 6 29.05 19.90 25.88
CA GLU A 6 29.34 20.60 24.60
C GLU A 6 28.31 20.31 23.50
N HIS A 7 27.74 19.10 23.45
CA HIS A 7 26.72 18.71 22.46
C HIS A 7 25.35 19.35 22.70
N LEU A 8 25.13 19.96 23.90
CA LEU A 8 23.86 20.63 24.23
C LEU A 8 23.97 22.16 24.16
N GLU A 9 25.19 22.73 24.06
CA GLU A 9 25.41 24.19 24.02
C GLU A 9 24.77 24.84 22.80
N ASP A 10 24.69 24.11 21.68
CA ASP A 10 24.11 24.58 20.41
C ASP A 10 22.63 24.29 20.24
N ILE A 11 21.95 23.73 21.24
CA ILE A 11 20.54 23.40 21.12
C ILE A 11 19.68 24.61 21.43
N SER A 12 18.97 25.08 20.43
CA SER A 12 17.95 26.13 20.57
C SER A 12 16.58 25.62 20.09
N SER A 13 15.53 26.22 20.62
CA SER A 13 14.18 25.92 20.16
C SER A 13 13.96 26.23 18.67
N THR A 14 14.74 27.16 18.11
CA THR A 14 14.74 27.44 16.65
C THR A 14 15.34 26.29 15.91
N LYS A 15 16.48 25.73 16.32
CA LYS A 15 17.16 24.62 15.70
C LYS A 15 16.30 23.32 15.75
N ILE A 16 15.59 23.11 16.86
CA ILE A 16 14.65 21.98 16.99
C ILE A 16 13.52 22.12 15.97
N ARG A 17 12.90 23.30 15.84
CA ARG A 17 11.83 23.56 14.87
C ARG A 17 12.32 23.40 13.44
N GLU A 18 13.48 23.93 13.10
CA GLU A 18 14.11 23.77 11.78
C GLU A 18 14.36 22.28 11.45
N ASN A 19 14.84 21.49 12.43
CA ASN A 19 15.03 20.07 12.23
C ASN A 19 13.71 19.34 12.01
N ILE A 20 12.66 19.69 12.74
CA ILE A 20 11.31 19.16 12.52
C ILE A 20 10.81 19.53 11.12
N ASP A 21 10.96 20.79 10.72
CA ASP A 21 10.56 21.28 9.40
C ASP A 21 11.33 20.57 8.27
N MET A 22 12.60 20.22 8.52
CA MET A 22 13.44 19.47 7.57
C MET A 22 13.32 17.95 7.69
N ASN A 23 12.41 17.46 8.54
CA ASN A 23 12.23 16.03 8.84
C ASN A 23 13.52 15.34 9.30
N ARG A 24 14.35 16.03 10.04
CA ARG A 24 15.57 15.48 10.64
C ARG A 24 15.26 14.86 12.00
N ASP A 25 16.07 13.89 12.40
CA ASP A 25 15.97 13.28 13.72
C ASP A 25 16.26 14.29 14.82
N ILE A 26 15.38 14.38 15.82
CA ILE A 26 15.47 15.24 16.99
C ILE A 26 15.61 14.46 18.30
N SER A 27 15.70 13.13 18.23
CA SER A 27 15.72 12.23 19.39
C SER A 27 16.90 12.50 20.35
N ASN A 28 18.01 13.02 19.81
CA ASN A 28 19.19 13.36 20.58
C ASN A 28 19.17 14.81 21.10
N LEU A 29 18.16 15.60 20.75
CA LEU A 29 18.09 17.03 21.05
C LEU A 29 17.07 17.36 22.16
N ILE A 30 16.11 16.48 22.38
CA ILE A 30 15.01 16.67 23.33
C ILE A 30 14.65 15.38 24.04
N ASP A 31 13.99 15.51 25.19
CA ASP A 31 13.45 14.35 25.91
C ASP A 31 12.42 13.60 25.06
N PRO A 32 12.42 12.24 25.07
CA PRO A 32 11.49 11.42 24.30
C PRO A 32 10.01 11.77 24.54
N SER A 33 9.62 12.14 25.75
CA SER A 33 8.24 12.53 26.08
C SER A 33 7.83 13.84 25.39
N VAL A 34 8.76 14.77 25.26
CA VAL A 34 8.56 16.04 24.55
C VAL A 34 8.48 15.79 23.04
N GLN A 35 9.31 14.90 22.53
CA GLN A 35 9.28 14.49 21.12
C GLN A 35 7.92 13.84 20.77
N GLU A 36 7.46 12.90 21.58
CA GLU A 36 6.16 12.25 21.42
C GLU A 36 5.02 13.27 21.44
N TYR A 37 5.05 14.22 22.38
CA TYR A 37 4.06 15.29 22.48
C TYR A 37 4.05 16.18 21.23
N ILE A 38 5.20 16.54 20.69
CA ILE A 38 5.33 17.35 19.47
C ILE A 38 4.71 16.61 18.27
N TYR A 39 5.05 15.34 18.08
CA TYR A 39 4.55 14.56 16.95
C TYR A 39 3.08 14.20 17.10
N TYR A 40 2.63 13.83 18.28
CA TYR A 40 1.22 13.52 18.55
C TYR A 40 0.30 14.71 18.27
N ASN A 41 0.72 15.92 18.65
CA ASN A 41 -0.06 17.14 18.46
C ASN A 41 0.24 17.86 17.14
N GLY A 42 1.15 17.33 16.31
CA GLY A 42 1.52 17.96 15.03
C GLY A 42 2.13 19.36 15.17
N LEU A 43 2.82 19.62 16.29
CA LEU A 43 3.39 20.93 16.56
C LEU A 43 4.59 21.19 15.66
N TYR A 44 4.74 22.46 15.21
CA TYR A 44 5.84 22.95 14.37
C TYR A 44 5.93 22.29 12.98
N LEU A 45 4.97 21.44 12.63
CA LEU A 45 4.83 20.96 11.27
C LEU A 45 4.23 22.09 10.43
N ARG A 46 5.08 22.98 9.91
CA ARG A 46 4.66 23.88 8.84
C ARG A 46 4.39 23.01 7.63
N GLU A 47 3.31 23.29 6.91
CA GLU A 47 3.10 22.67 5.59
C GLU A 47 4.20 23.18 4.64
N PRO A 48 5.27 22.43 4.42
CA PRO A 48 6.23 22.82 3.40
C PRO A 48 5.67 22.35 2.07
N GLU A 49 5.60 23.24 1.11
CA GLU A 49 5.20 22.95 -0.28
C GLU A 49 5.94 21.77 -0.92
N TYR A 50 6.98 21.23 -0.27
CA TYR A 50 7.87 20.19 -0.77
C TYR A 50 7.98 18.93 0.11
N LYS A 51 7.11 18.72 1.13
CA LYS A 51 7.14 17.45 1.91
C LYS A 51 6.07 16.47 1.40
N PRO A 52 6.44 15.54 0.52
CA PRO A 52 5.51 14.47 0.08
C PRO A 52 5.08 13.54 1.24
N ILE A 53 5.83 13.50 2.35
CA ILE A 53 5.55 12.66 3.53
C ILE A 53 4.24 13.06 4.24
N ILE A 54 3.85 14.34 4.23
CA ILE A 54 2.56 14.76 4.80
C ILE A 54 1.40 14.26 3.92
N ARG A 55 1.60 14.14 2.62
CA ARG A 55 0.61 13.55 1.70
C ARG A 55 0.49 12.03 1.89
N ALA A 56 1.55 11.34 2.30
CA ALA A 56 1.51 9.91 2.56
C ALA A 56 0.63 9.52 3.78
N ARG A 57 0.41 10.43 4.74
CA ARG A 57 -0.54 10.24 5.85
C ARG A 57 -2.01 10.45 5.45
N ALA A 58 -2.25 10.87 4.25
CA ALA A 58 -3.56 11.15 3.70
C ALA A 58 -4.15 9.99 2.91
N ILE A 59 -3.57 8.80 3.02
CA ILE A 59 -4.07 7.59 2.38
C ILE A 59 -4.74 6.67 3.39
N VAL A 60 -5.80 6.02 2.93
CA VAL A 60 -6.49 4.96 3.67
C VAL A 60 -6.61 3.75 2.78
N PHE A 61 -6.29 2.59 3.34
CA PHE A 61 -6.59 1.31 2.73
C PHE A 61 -7.90 0.77 3.30
N GLU A 62 -8.82 0.42 2.42
CA GLU A 62 -10.15 -0.08 2.77
C GLU A 62 -10.37 -1.46 2.12
N GLU A 63 -10.85 -2.42 2.90
CA GLU A 63 -11.39 -3.67 2.37
C GLU A 63 -12.91 -3.57 2.39
N PRO A 64 -13.56 -3.24 1.27
CA PRO A 64 -15.00 -3.32 1.19
C PRO A 64 -15.36 -4.82 1.25
N GLY A 65 -16.46 -5.15 1.86
CA GLY A 65 -17.00 -6.50 1.72
C GLY A 65 -17.37 -6.83 0.25
N GLU A 66 -18.52 -7.40 0.03
CA GLU A 66 -19.03 -7.55 -1.34
C GLU A 66 -19.27 -6.16 -1.97
N PRO A 67 -18.68 -5.90 -3.15
CA PRO A 67 -18.83 -4.60 -3.80
C PRO A 67 -20.28 -4.39 -4.26
N ASP A 68 -20.86 -3.28 -3.86
CA ASP A 68 -22.16 -2.82 -4.35
C ASP A 68 -22.03 -2.08 -5.70
N GLU A 69 -23.15 -1.78 -6.35
CA GLU A 69 -23.17 -1.10 -7.64
C GLU A 69 -22.59 0.34 -7.56
N ALA A 70 -22.65 0.99 -6.40
CA ALA A 70 -22.08 2.32 -6.22
C ALA A 70 -20.55 2.26 -6.24
N LEU A 71 -19.96 1.32 -5.51
CA LEU A 71 -18.52 1.08 -5.51
C LEU A 71 -18.04 0.62 -6.89
N LEU A 72 -18.77 -0.27 -7.55
CA LEU A 72 -18.43 -0.71 -8.90
C LEU A 72 -18.42 0.45 -9.91
N SER A 73 -19.37 1.38 -9.81
CA SER A 73 -19.39 2.59 -10.63
C SER A 73 -18.20 3.48 -10.31
N GLU A 74 -17.89 3.69 -9.02
CA GLU A 74 -16.75 4.49 -8.59
C GLU A 74 -15.42 3.91 -9.14
N ILE A 75 -15.18 2.60 -9.02
CA ILE A 75 -13.99 1.92 -9.57
C ILE A 75 -13.90 2.16 -11.07
N SER A 76 -15.02 1.97 -11.76
CA SER A 76 -15.11 2.10 -13.21
C SER A 76 -14.81 3.52 -13.69
N GLU A 77 -15.27 4.54 -12.99
CA GLU A 77 -15.16 5.94 -13.39
C GLU A 77 -13.86 6.62 -12.92
N SER A 78 -13.31 6.19 -11.78
CA SER A 78 -12.10 6.78 -11.22
C SER A 78 -10.85 6.03 -11.70
N VAL A 79 -10.77 4.75 -11.38
CA VAL A 79 -9.54 3.96 -11.56
C VAL A 79 -9.43 3.38 -12.98
N LEU A 80 -10.53 2.89 -13.54
CA LEU A 80 -10.54 2.20 -14.84
C LEU A 80 -11.00 3.07 -16.00
N ARG A 81 -11.09 4.39 -15.82
CA ARG A 81 -11.60 5.30 -16.84
C ARG A 81 -10.89 5.15 -18.18
N ASP A 82 -9.57 5.07 -18.14
CA ASP A 82 -8.69 5.04 -19.31
C ASP A 82 -8.15 3.65 -19.64
N GLU A 83 -8.66 2.61 -18.97
CA GLU A 83 -8.23 1.23 -19.19
C GLU A 83 -8.86 0.64 -20.45
N GLU A 84 -8.01 0.11 -21.33
CA GLU A 84 -8.43 -0.49 -22.62
C GLU A 84 -9.38 -1.69 -22.41
N HIS A 85 -9.15 -2.46 -21.34
CA HIS A 85 -9.93 -3.65 -21.01
C HIS A 85 -10.94 -3.47 -19.87
N ARG A 86 -11.37 -2.24 -19.66
CA ARG A 86 -12.28 -1.84 -18.56
C ARG A 86 -13.47 -2.79 -18.37
N ALA A 87 -14.15 -3.17 -19.47
CA ALA A 87 -15.32 -4.04 -19.38
C ALA A 87 -14.97 -5.43 -18.86
N GLN A 88 -13.86 -6.01 -19.30
CA GLN A 88 -13.40 -7.34 -18.84
C GLN A 88 -12.96 -7.30 -17.38
N ILE A 89 -12.26 -6.23 -16.96
CA ILE A 89 -11.84 -6.04 -15.58
C ILE A 89 -13.08 -5.94 -14.68
N MET A 90 -14.06 -5.12 -15.07
CA MET A 90 -15.31 -4.97 -14.33
C MET A 90 -16.11 -6.27 -14.24
N GLU A 91 -16.17 -7.03 -15.32
CA GLU A 91 -16.81 -8.36 -15.31
C GLU A 91 -16.10 -9.31 -14.34
N SER A 92 -14.76 -9.29 -14.32
CA SER A 92 -13.98 -10.13 -13.42
C SER A 92 -14.11 -9.70 -11.94
N ILE A 93 -14.32 -8.40 -11.66
CA ILE A 93 -14.62 -7.92 -10.30
C ILE A 93 -16.00 -8.43 -9.85
N ARG A 94 -17.00 -8.40 -10.74
CA ARG A 94 -18.38 -8.90 -10.46
C ARG A 94 -18.47 -10.42 -10.32
N ALA A 95 -17.56 -11.16 -10.96
CA ALA A 95 -17.64 -12.61 -11.04
C ALA A 95 -17.42 -13.36 -9.71
N ALA A 96 -17.24 -12.64 -8.62
CA ALA A 96 -17.02 -13.10 -7.24
C ALA A 96 -15.78 -14.00 -7.02
N GLY A 97 -15.21 -13.89 -5.85
CA GLY A 97 -14.10 -14.72 -5.38
C GLY A 97 -12.79 -13.99 -5.12
N ASP A 98 -12.60 -12.78 -5.66
CA ASP A 98 -11.47 -11.94 -5.29
C ASP A 98 -11.87 -10.98 -4.16
N ASN A 99 -10.97 -10.79 -3.21
CA ASN A 99 -11.06 -9.69 -2.26
C ASN A 99 -10.60 -8.40 -2.96
N LEU A 100 -11.16 -7.29 -2.53
CA LEU A 100 -10.75 -5.97 -2.99
C LEU A 100 -9.98 -5.24 -1.89
N LEU A 101 -8.93 -4.54 -2.27
CA LEU A 101 -8.27 -3.55 -1.43
C LEU A 101 -8.29 -2.22 -2.18
N LEU A 102 -8.92 -1.24 -1.57
CA LEU A 102 -9.05 0.11 -2.12
C LEU A 102 -7.97 1.01 -1.52
N LEU A 103 -7.40 1.88 -2.34
CA LEU A 103 -6.53 2.97 -1.91
C LEU A 103 -7.27 4.29 -2.13
N ARG A 104 -7.53 5.02 -1.03
CA ARG A 104 -8.22 6.30 -1.05
C ARG A 104 -7.31 7.45 -0.63
N ASN A 105 -7.48 8.60 -1.24
CA ASN A 105 -6.86 9.85 -0.86
C ASN A 105 -7.82 10.66 0.01
N THR A 106 -7.56 10.75 1.31
CA THR A 106 -8.43 11.44 2.26
C THR A 106 -8.35 12.96 2.18
N VAL A 107 -7.30 13.51 1.56
CA VAL A 107 -7.19 14.97 1.34
C VAL A 107 -8.10 15.44 0.21
N GLU A 108 -8.39 14.57 -0.74
CA GLU A 108 -9.24 14.86 -1.90
C GLU A 108 -10.59 14.16 -1.78
N ASP A 109 -11.38 14.56 -0.80
CA ASP A 109 -12.75 14.06 -0.57
C ASP A 109 -12.87 12.52 -0.52
N ASN A 110 -11.85 11.86 0.06
CA ASN A 110 -11.77 10.40 0.14
C ASN A 110 -11.82 9.72 -1.24
N ARG A 111 -11.27 10.37 -2.26
CA ARG A 111 -11.27 9.90 -3.64
C ARG A 111 -10.58 8.56 -3.79
N LEU A 112 -11.18 7.67 -4.54
CA LEU A 112 -10.59 6.38 -4.90
C LEU A 112 -9.46 6.59 -5.93
N VAL A 113 -8.26 6.14 -5.59
CA VAL A 113 -7.02 6.31 -6.39
C VAL A 113 -6.57 5.00 -7.01
N GLY A 114 -6.88 3.89 -6.35
CA GLY A 114 -6.48 2.59 -6.85
C GLY A 114 -7.23 1.44 -6.20
N VAL A 115 -7.18 0.29 -6.86
CA VAL A 115 -7.78 -0.96 -6.41
C VAL A 115 -6.86 -2.13 -6.70
N ALA A 116 -6.66 -3.00 -5.71
CA ALA A 116 -6.03 -4.30 -5.87
C ALA A 116 -7.08 -5.41 -5.72
N ARG A 117 -6.94 -6.47 -6.53
CA ARG A 117 -7.76 -7.67 -6.47
C ARG A 117 -6.86 -8.84 -6.10
N PHE A 118 -7.26 -9.58 -5.09
CA PHE A 118 -6.48 -10.71 -4.61
C PHE A 118 -7.38 -11.76 -3.96
N ARG A 119 -6.88 -12.98 -3.85
CA ARG A 119 -7.52 -14.06 -3.10
C ARG A 119 -6.49 -14.99 -2.50
N TYR A 120 -6.91 -15.73 -1.51
CA TYR A 120 -6.12 -16.79 -0.91
C TYR A 120 -6.55 -18.12 -1.52
N LEU A 121 -5.57 -18.94 -1.92
CA LEU A 121 -5.79 -20.24 -2.55
C LEU A 121 -5.12 -21.32 -1.74
N ALA A 122 -5.81 -22.44 -1.56
CA ALA A 122 -5.14 -23.66 -1.17
C ALA A 122 -4.19 -24.13 -2.30
N PRO A 123 -3.06 -24.80 -1.96
CA PRO A 123 -2.11 -25.28 -2.96
C PRO A 123 -2.74 -26.14 -4.06
N ASP A 124 -3.81 -26.88 -3.76
CA ASP A 124 -4.51 -27.74 -4.74
C ASP A 124 -5.36 -26.95 -5.72
N GLU A 125 -5.84 -25.76 -5.34
CA GLU A 125 -6.62 -24.88 -6.21
C GLU A 125 -5.75 -24.18 -7.25
N LEU A 126 -4.44 -24.11 -7.00
CA LEU A 126 -3.50 -23.45 -7.90
C LEU A 126 -3.49 -24.07 -9.31
N PHE A 127 -3.75 -25.39 -9.43
CA PHE A 127 -3.84 -26.06 -10.73
C PHE A 127 -4.97 -25.54 -11.62
N ALA A 128 -6.08 -25.14 -11.01
CA ALA A 128 -7.20 -24.56 -11.75
C ALA A 128 -6.87 -23.19 -12.33
N VAL A 129 -5.99 -22.45 -11.66
CA VAL A 129 -5.59 -21.09 -12.02
C VAL A 129 -4.37 -21.06 -12.94
N LEU A 130 -3.34 -21.84 -12.60
CA LEU A 130 -2.13 -21.96 -13.39
C LEU A 130 -2.30 -23.07 -14.43
N LYS A 131 -2.48 -22.72 -15.67
CA LYS A 131 -2.52 -23.69 -16.79
C LYS A 131 -1.17 -24.39 -17.03
N LYS A 132 -0.16 -24.16 -16.17
CA LYS A 132 1.19 -24.76 -16.23
C LYS A 132 1.38 -25.70 -15.05
N VAL A 133 1.23 -26.97 -15.30
CA VAL A 133 1.30 -28.06 -14.30
C VAL A 133 2.64 -28.04 -13.54
N ASP A 134 3.76 -27.83 -14.23
CA ASP A 134 5.10 -27.87 -13.61
C ASP A 134 5.29 -26.79 -12.53
N LEU A 135 4.78 -25.58 -12.76
CA LEU A 135 4.88 -24.49 -11.80
C LEU A 135 3.97 -24.73 -10.59
N ALA A 136 2.76 -25.20 -10.83
CA ALA A 136 1.81 -25.55 -9.78
C ALA A 136 2.36 -26.68 -8.89
N ASP A 137 2.98 -27.70 -9.48
CA ASP A 137 3.64 -28.80 -8.77
C ASP A 137 4.83 -28.33 -7.94
N LEU A 138 5.64 -27.41 -8.48
CA LEU A 138 6.76 -26.84 -7.76
C LEU A 138 6.29 -26.09 -6.51
N VAL A 139 5.30 -25.22 -6.66
CA VAL A 139 4.73 -24.44 -5.55
C VAL A 139 4.12 -25.37 -4.52
N ARG A 140 3.31 -26.35 -4.91
CA ARG A 140 2.68 -27.32 -4.01
C ARG A 140 3.70 -28.10 -3.16
N ARG A 141 4.85 -28.50 -3.74
CA ARG A 141 5.90 -29.24 -3.01
C ARG A 141 6.63 -28.41 -1.98
N HIS A 142 6.67 -27.10 -2.15
CA HIS A 142 7.46 -26.20 -1.30
C HIS A 142 6.61 -25.29 -0.41
N THR A 143 5.27 -25.41 -0.45
CA THR A 143 4.37 -24.57 0.30
C THR A 143 3.72 -25.33 1.44
N SER A 144 3.81 -24.80 2.65
CA SER A 144 3.13 -25.31 3.83
C SER A 144 1.93 -24.45 4.27
N GLY A 145 1.56 -23.44 3.49
CA GLY A 145 0.49 -22.47 3.78
C GLY A 145 -0.35 -22.18 2.57
N GLU A 146 -1.21 -21.19 2.69
CA GLU A 146 -1.99 -20.67 1.57
C GLU A 146 -1.10 -19.91 0.57
N ILE A 147 -1.65 -19.67 -0.58
CA ILE A 147 -1.01 -18.93 -1.66
C ILE A 147 -1.81 -17.65 -1.89
N LEU A 148 -1.13 -16.51 -1.78
CA LEU A 148 -1.71 -15.24 -2.19
C LEU A 148 -1.68 -15.15 -3.72
N LEU A 149 -2.85 -15.06 -4.33
CA LEU A 149 -2.99 -14.74 -5.74
C LEU A 149 -3.44 -13.29 -5.89
N ILE A 150 -2.62 -12.47 -6.54
CA ILE A 150 -2.95 -11.08 -6.89
C ILE A 150 -3.41 -11.08 -8.35
N SER A 151 -4.71 -10.87 -8.56
CA SER A 151 -5.36 -10.96 -9.88
C SER A 151 -5.21 -9.67 -10.68
N GLY A 152 -4.92 -8.55 -10.03
CA GLY A 152 -4.67 -7.27 -10.69
C GLY A 152 -4.52 -6.13 -9.70
N ILE A 153 -3.75 -5.13 -10.11
CA ILE A 153 -3.62 -3.84 -9.43
C ILE A 153 -3.86 -2.77 -10.47
N HIS A 154 -4.80 -1.90 -10.19
CA HIS A 154 -5.17 -0.81 -11.08
C HIS A 154 -5.12 0.48 -10.29
N VAL A 155 -4.51 1.50 -10.85
CA VAL A 155 -4.42 2.85 -10.30
C VAL A 155 -4.85 3.85 -11.36
N GLU A 156 -5.34 4.99 -10.95
CA GLU A 156 -5.64 6.06 -11.90
C GLU A 156 -4.38 6.47 -12.67
N LYS A 157 -4.55 6.95 -13.90
CA LYS A 157 -3.44 7.21 -14.84
C LYS A 157 -2.47 8.27 -14.37
N GLU A 158 -2.97 9.27 -13.63
CA GLU A 158 -2.17 10.33 -13.02
C GLU A 158 -2.50 10.39 -11.53
N PRO A 159 -2.01 9.41 -10.75
CA PRO A 159 -2.35 9.34 -9.35
C PRO A 159 -1.77 10.54 -8.60
N ALA A 160 -2.59 11.18 -7.79
CA ALA A 160 -2.13 12.21 -6.85
C ALA A 160 -1.17 11.65 -5.78
N ILE A 161 -1.12 10.32 -5.66
CA ILE A 161 -0.27 9.57 -4.75
C ILE A 161 0.86 8.93 -5.55
N TYR A 162 2.09 9.37 -5.25
CA TYR A 162 3.29 8.75 -5.83
C TYR A 162 3.39 7.27 -5.42
N ASP A 163 3.77 6.42 -6.36
CA ASP A 163 3.94 4.96 -6.17
C ASP A 163 2.67 4.23 -5.64
N ALA A 164 1.47 4.68 -6.04
CA ALA A 164 0.20 4.09 -5.60
C ALA A 164 0.10 2.58 -5.86
N GLU A 165 0.63 2.10 -6.99
CA GLU A 165 0.68 0.68 -7.33
C GLU A 165 1.55 -0.12 -6.34
N GLN A 166 2.74 0.40 -6.02
CA GLN A 166 3.65 -0.22 -5.07
C GLN A 166 3.08 -0.23 -3.65
N LEU A 167 2.37 0.83 -3.26
CA LEU A 167 1.69 0.90 -1.98
C LEU A 167 0.60 -0.14 -1.85
N LEU A 168 -0.24 -0.31 -2.88
CA LEU A 168 -1.26 -1.36 -2.92
C LEU A 168 -0.63 -2.75 -2.87
N LEU A 169 0.40 -2.99 -3.66
CA LEU A 169 1.10 -4.27 -3.68
C LEU A 169 1.71 -4.59 -2.30
N ALA A 170 2.39 -3.62 -1.68
CA ALA A 170 3.00 -3.79 -0.37
C ALA A 170 1.95 -4.10 0.71
N GLU A 171 0.81 -3.39 0.70
CA GLU A 171 -0.27 -3.60 1.66
C GLU A 171 -0.93 -4.97 1.50
N VAL A 172 -1.21 -5.42 0.26
CA VAL A 172 -1.75 -6.76 0.00
C VAL A 172 -0.80 -7.84 0.50
N ILE A 173 0.51 -7.69 0.24
CA ILE A 173 1.53 -8.63 0.75
C ILE A 173 1.58 -8.59 2.28
N ALA A 174 1.58 -7.41 2.91
CA ALA A 174 1.60 -7.27 4.35
C ALA A 174 0.42 -7.99 5.03
N ARG A 175 -0.78 -7.86 4.48
CA ARG A 175 -1.97 -8.56 4.99
C ARG A 175 -1.87 -10.08 4.84
N SER A 176 -1.20 -10.57 3.82
CA SER A 176 -1.02 -12.01 3.59
C SER A 176 -0.23 -12.73 4.68
N PHE A 177 0.58 -12.02 5.46
CA PHE A 177 1.29 -12.61 6.60
C PHE A 177 0.35 -13.14 7.69
N ALA A 178 -0.82 -12.50 7.87
CA ALA A 178 -1.83 -12.98 8.81
C ALA A 178 -2.40 -14.35 8.41
N TRP A 179 -2.40 -14.65 7.11
CA TRP A 179 -2.90 -15.90 6.52
C TRP A 179 -1.80 -16.94 6.31
N LYS A 180 -0.57 -16.68 6.78
CA LYS A 180 0.57 -17.59 6.66
C LYS A 180 0.83 -18.05 5.24
N CYS A 181 0.67 -17.15 4.26
CA CYS A 181 0.94 -17.45 2.87
C CYS A 181 2.41 -17.79 2.65
N GLY A 182 2.68 -18.92 2.01
CA GLY A 182 4.03 -19.34 1.67
C GLY A 182 4.54 -18.71 0.37
N TYR A 183 3.62 -18.32 -0.52
CA TYR A 183 3.91 -17.70 -1.82
C TYR A 183 2.90 -16.63 -2.16
N ALA A 184 3.38 -15.60 -2.87
CA ALA A 184 2.55 -14.63 -3.56
C ALA A 184 2.76 -14.77 -5.08
N ILE A 185 1.67 -14.87 -5.82
CA ILE A 185 1.67 -14.95 -7.27
C ILE A 185 0.94 -13.72 -7.80
N PHE A 186 1.62 -12.95 -8.64
CA PHE A 186 1.03 -11.79 -9.30
C PHE A 186 0.91 -12.06 -10.79
N PHE A 187 -0.29 -11.92 -11.32
CA PHE A 187 -0.56 -11.92 -12.76
C PHE A 187 -0.62 -10.48 -13.26
N PRO A 188 0.45 -9.94 -13.83
CA PRO A 188 0.33 -8.70 -14.56
C PRO A 188 -0.59 -8.96 -15.77
N TYR A 189 -1.46 -8.02 -16.03
CA TYR A 189 -2.50 -8.11 -17.02
C TYR A 189 -2.00 -8.67 -18.37
N GLU A 190 -2.78 -9.59 -18.94
CA GLU A 190 -2.70 -10.19 -20.28
C GLU A 190 -1.35 -10.69 -20.82
N GLY A 191 -1.19 -12.00 -20.77
CA GLY A 191 -0.26 -12.74 -21.65
C GLY A 191 1.22 -12.68 -21.26
N VAL A 192 1.59 -11.90 -20.28
CA VAL A 192 2.98 -11.80 -19.80
C VAL A 192 3.22 -12.80 -18.68
N CYS A 193 4.27 -13.58 -18.83
CA CYS A 193 4.75 -14.50 -17.80
C CYS A 193 4.91 -13.78 -16.44
N PRO A 194 4.39 -14.31 -15.33
CA PRO A 194 4.46 -13.65 -14.04
C PRO A 194 5.91 -13.29 -13.69
N LYS A 195 6.17 -12.02 -13.44
CA LYS A 195 7.47 -11.60 -12.91
C LYS A 195 7.62 -12.21 -11.53
N ARG A 196 8.72 -12.90 -11.31
CA ARG A 196 9.06 -13.48 -10.01
C ARG A 196 9.26 -12.32 -9.02
N VAL A 197 8.35 -12.15 -8.10
CA VAL A 197 8.58 -11.27 -6.94
C VAL A 197 9.53 -12.06 -6.04
N SER A 198 10.82 -11.71 -6.08
CA SER A 198 11.77 -12.29 -5.13
C SER A 198 11.50 -11.68 -3.76
N SER A 199 11.18 -12.54 -2.80
CA SER A 199 11.24 -12.17 -1.38
C SER A 199 12.63 -11.66 -1.05
N ALA A 200 12.72 -10.42 -0.57
CA ALA A 200 13.91 -9.87 0.05
C ALA A 200 14.07 -10.37 1.49
#